data_c89d2b084dff3b792f6e847edebe660e
#
_entry.id   c89d2b084dff3b792f6e847edebe660e
#
_cell.length_a   1.000
_cell.length_b   1.000
_cell.length_c   1.000
_cell.angle_alpha   90.00
_cell.angle_beta   90.00
_cell.angle_gamma   90.00
#
_symmetry.space_group_name_H-M   'P 1'
#
loop_
_entity.id
_entity.type
_entity.pdbx_description
1 polymer ?
#
loop_
_entity_poly.entity_id
_entity_poly.type
_entity_poly.pdbx_seq_one_letter_code
_entity_poly.pdbx_strand_id
1 'polypeptide(L)'
;MVSYFRVLEITQSLKPFKIFIYSLTCTFKHKNYIYEIIPKKTTTMKYHAIDNNLFIKNRKNFMTQMKPSSLAVFNSNDIYPISADSTMPFEQHRDIFYLSGVDQEESILVLFPDCPKEKHREILFLKETNEHIAVWEGEKLTKEAALKTSGIKTVYWLQDMEKILFELMTQCDTVYINTNEHYRANVETETREDRFTKWLTNKYPAHSVAKSNPILQRLRSVKNQIELDLMQQACDITEKGFRRLLGFVKPGVWEYEIEAELMHEFLRNRSKKFAYTPIVAAGNNANVLHYIENNQQCKAGDLILLDVGAEYANYSSDMSRTIPVSGRFTDRQKAVYNAVNRVKNDATKLLVPGTDWAEYHIEVGKLMTSELLGLGLIDKADVQNQNPDWPAYKKYFMHGTSHHIGLDTHDYGLLHEPMQANMAFTVEPGIYIPEEGFGIRLEDDVVIQEKGEPFNLMRNIPIEADEIEDLMNK
;
A
#
# COMPACT_ATOMS: atom_id res chain seq x y z
N MET A 1 45.10 5.94 21.42
CA MET A 1 44.78 6.29 22.82
C MET A 1 43.91 5.15 23.38
N VAL A 2 44.50 4.29 24.19
CA VAL A 2 43.85 3.10 24.73
C VAL A 2 43.22 3.48 26.08
N SER A 3 41.92 3.37 26.23
CA SER A 3 41.28 3.53 27.55
C SER A 3 40.81 2.20 28.09
N TYR A 4 41.40 1.87 29.26
CA TYR A 4 41.09 0.70 30.07
C TYR A 4 39.70 0.82 30.70
N PHE A 5 38.87 -0.22 30.57
CA PHE A 5 37.72 -0.40 31.45
C PHE A 5 38.13 -1.26 32.66
N ARG A 6 37.93 -0.70 33.86
CA ARG A 6 38.04 -1.42 35.13
C ARG A 6 36.75 -2.23 35.37
N VAL A 7 36.93 -3.51 35.68
CA VAL A 7 35.90 -4.37 36.24
C VAL A 7 35.77 -4.07 37.73
N LEU A 8 34.56 -3.70 38.17
CA LEU A 8 34.21 -3.62 39.59
C LEU A 8 33.48 -4.89 39.97
N GLU A 9 34.10 -5.72 40.85
CA GLU A 9 33.42 -6.77 41.61
C GLU A 9 32.57 -6.10 42.68
N ILE A 10 31.26 -6.40 42.70
CA ILE A 10 30.37 -6.10 43.83
C ILE A 10 29.82 -7.44 44.32
N THR A 11 30.39 -7.92 45.44
CA THR A 11 29.78 -8.94 46.29
C THR A 11 28.91 -8.24 47.34
N GLN A 12 27.58 -8.44 47.32
CA GLN A 12 26.77 -8.53 48.54
C GLN A 12 25.31 -8.94 48.27
N SER A 13 24.97 -10.01 48.94
CA SER A 13 23.71 -10.63 49.34
C SER A 13 22.41 -9.84 49.17
N LEU A 14 21.43 -10.41 48.47
CA LEU A 14 20.00 -10.19 48.70
C LEU A 14 19.22 -11.50 48.52
N LYS A 15 18.32 -11.77 49.47
CA LYS A 15 17.47 -12.95 49.61
C LYS A 15 16.39 -13.04 48.50
N PRO A 16 15.80 -14.25 48.25
CA PRO A 16 15.10 -14.54 47.03
C PRO A 16 13.61 -14.15 47.06
N PHE A 17 13.16 -13.50 45.99
CA PHE A 17 11.74 -13.49 45.61
C PHE A 17 11.52 -14.64 44.59
N LYS A 18 10.55 -15.52 44.88
CA LYS A 18 10.13 -16.61 44.00
C LYS A 18 9.27 -16.07 42.87
N ILE A 19 9.78 -16.17 41.64
CA ILE A 19 8.97 -16.11 40.43
C ILE A 19 9.02 -17.47 39.77
N PHE A 20 7.86 -18.12 39.59
CA PHE A 20 7.75 -19.39 38.90
C PHE A 20 7.87 -19.13 37.39
N ILE A 21 8.96 -19.57 36.79
CA ILE A 21 9.12 -19.72 35.34
C ILE A 21 9.44 -21.19 35.06
N TYR A 22 8.57 -21.84 34.32
CA TYR A 22 8.89 -23.20 33.80
C TYR A 22 9.98 -23.06 32.73
N SER A 23 11.21 -23.52 33.08
CA SER A 23 12.27 -23.69 32.10
C SER A 23 12.67 -25.18 32.07
N LEU A 24 12.63 -25.77 30.88
CA LEU A 24 13.27 -27.07 30.61
C LEU A 24 14.78 -26.82 30.50
N THR A 25 15.52 -27.23 31.54
CA THR A 25 16.98 -27.21 31.53
C THR A 25 17.50 -28.58 31.11
N CYS A 26 18.26 -28.61 30.01
CA CYS A 26 19.12 -29.73 29.64
C CYS A 26 20.56 -29.38 30.06
N THR A 27 21.10 -30.05 31.06
CA THR A 27 22.45 -29.77 31.59
C THR A 27 23.50 -30.67 30.91
N PHE A 28 24.39 -30.04 30.15
CA PHE A 28 25.69 -30.65 29.77
C PHE A 28 26.80 -30.11 30.67
N LYS A 29 27.45 -30.98 31.47
CA LYS A 29 28.64 -30.63 32.26
C LYS A 29 29.89 -30.64 31.38
N HIS A 30 30.40 -29.46 31.04
CA HIS A 30 31.83 -29.21 30.96
C HIS A 30 32.12 -27.72 30.97
N LYS A 31 32.85 -27.23 31.98
CA LYS A 31 33.38 -25.86 32.19
C LYS A 31 32.37 -24.70 32.09
N ASN A 32 31.99 -24.23 33.24
CA ASN A 32 31.42 -22.93 33.63
C ASN A 32 31.29 -21.80 32.58
N TYR A 33 30.50 -22.03 31.53
CA TYR A 33 29.84 -21.01 30.76
C TYR A 33 28.39 -21.47 30.58
N ILE A 34 27.49 -20.87 31.35
CA ILE A 34 26.06 -21.01 31.09
C ILE A 34 25.79 -20.12 29.84
N TYR A 35 25.78 -20.76 28.67
CA TYR A 35 25.11 -20.15 27.52
C TYR A 35 23.61 -20.33 27.78
N GLU A 36 22.95 -19.27 28.25
CA GLU A 36 21.53 -19.16 28.06
C GLU A 36 21.28 -19.28 26.55
N ILE A 37 20.60 -20.33 26.12
CA ILE A 37 20.06 -20.41 24.77
C ILE A 37 18.95 -19.38 24.74
N ILE A 38 19.29 -18.14 24.40
CA ILE A 38 18.31 -17.14 24.00
C ILE A 38 17.57 -17.77 22.83
N PRO A 39 16.24 -18.00 22.90
CA PRO A 39 15.50 -18.53 21.77
C PRO A 39 15.77 -17.57 20.60
N LYS A 40 16.26 -18.10 19.47
CA LYS A 40 16.46 -17.29 18.26
C LYS A 40 15.15 -16.52 18.02
N LYS A 41 15.17 -15.22 18.24
CA LYS A 41 14.07 -14.36 17.86
C LYS A 41 13.89 -14.54 16.37
N THR A 42 12.80 -15.17 15.97
CA THR A 42 12.36 -15.11 14.59
C THR A 42 12.12 -13.64 14.27
N THR A 43 12.74 -13.13 13.21
CA THR A 43 12.43 -11.81 12.67
C THR A 43 10.92 -11.72 12.48
N THR A 44 10.26 -11.00 13.37
CA THR A 44 8.79 -10.84 13.30
C THR A 44 8.51 -9.56 12.55
N MET A 45 8.00 -9.69 11.32
CA MET A 45 7.41 -8.58 10.60
C MET A 45 6.25 -7.98 11.43
N LYS A 46 5.90 -6.71 11.22
CA LYS A 46 4.73 -6.12 11.91
C LYS A 46 3.44 -6.86 11.56
N TYR A 47 3.28 -7.32 10.33
CA TYR A 47 2.15 -8.12 9.88
C TYR A 47 2.36 -9.63 10.09
N HIS A 48 1.30 -10.41 10.03
CA HIS A 48 1.37 -11.86 10.10
C HIS A 48 2.01 -12.45 8.84
N ALA A 49 2.66 -13.60 8.99
CA ALA A 49 3.27 -14.29 7.85
C ALA A 49 2.20 -14.58 6.78
N ILE A 50 2.50 -14.20 5.53
CA ILE A 50 1.66 -14.48 4.39
C ILE A 50 1.89 -15.91 3.93
N ASP A 51 0.86 -16.61 3.48
CA ASP A 51 1.01 -17.92 2.85
C ASP A 51 1.84 -17.78 1.55
N ASN A 52 2.99 -18.42 1.52
CA ASN A 52 3.92 -18.32 0.40
C ASN A 52 3.38 -18.93 -0.92
N ASN A 53 2.29 -19.69 -0.88
CA ASN A 53 1.59 -20.14 -2.08
C ASN A 53 1.14 -18.96 -2.96
N LEU A 54 0.87 -17.79 -2.36
CA LEU A 54 0.63 -16.54 -3.10
C LEU A 54 1.80 -16.25 -4.05
N PHE A 55 2.99 -16.14 -3.51
CA PHE A 55 4.19 -15.75 -4.26
C PHE A 55 4.63 -16.81 -5.26
N ILE A 56 4.50 -18.09 -4.92
CA ILE A 56 4.75 -19.22 -5.82
C ILE A 56 3.81 -19.15 -7.03
N LYS A 57 2.52 -18.92 -6.81
CA LYS A 57 1.52 -18.78 -7.88
C LYS A 57 1.79 -17.56 -8.75
N ASN A 58 2.11 -16.42 -8.14
CA ASN A 58 2.40 -15.18 -8.85
C ASN A 58 3.61 -15.34 -9.79
N ARG A 59 4.73 -15.91 -9.30
CA ARG A 59 5.89 -16.20 -10.13
C ARG A 59 5.57 -17.19 -11.26
N LYS A 60 4.84 -18.24 -10.96
CA LYS A 60 4.40 -19.19 -11.99
C LYS A 60 3.60 -18.50 -13.09
N ASN A 61 2.63 -17.68 -12.72
CA ASN A 61 1.80 -16.93 -13.67
C ASN A 61 2.63 -15.95 -14.50
N PHE A 62 3.62 -15.27 -13.88
CA PHE A 62 4.53 -14.38 -14.58
C PHE A 62 5.39 -15.17 -15.59
N MET A 63 6.04 -16.25 -15.16
CA MET A 63 6.93 -17.08 -15.99
C MET A 63 6.21 -17.68 -17.19
N THR A 64 4.92 -18.05 -17.09
CA THR A 64 4.15 -18.57 -18.22
C THR A 64 3.87 -17.56 -19.33
N GLN A 65 4.02 -16.26 -19.04
CA GLN A 65 3.84 -15.18 -20.01
C GLN A 65 5.17 -14.65 -20.57
N MET A 66 6.30 -15.14 -20.07
CA MET A 66 7.62 -14.80 -20.61
C MET A 66 7.84 -15.45 -21.97
N LYS A 67 8.63 -14.78 -22.83
CA LYS A 67 9.11 -15.36 -24.08
C LYS A 67 10.04 -16.54 -23.80
N PRO A 68 10.13 -17.53 -24.69
CA PRO A 68 11.16 -18.56 -24.60
C PRO A 68 12.57 -17.96 -24.58
N SER A 69 13.52 -18.68 -23.99
CA SER A 69 14.92 -18.25 -23.83
C SER A 69 15.06 -16.88 -23.16
N SER A 70 14.20 -16.54 -22.22
CA SER A 70 14.25 -15.26 -21.55
C SER A 70 14.42 -15.37 -20.03
N LEU A 71 15.07 -14.36 -19.47
CA LEU A 71 15.35 -14.17 -18.06
C LEU A 71 14.70 -12.87 -17.61
N ALA A 72 14.17 -12.82 -16.38
CA ALA A 72 13.66 -11.60 -15.76
C ALA A 72 14.44 -11.27 -14.49
N VAL A 73 14.70 -9.98 -14.28
CA VAL A 73 15.38 -9.49 -13.06
C VAL A 73 14.54 -8.42 -12.41
N PHE A 74 14.38 -8.52 -11.09
CA PHE A 74 13.66 -7.57 -10.24
C PHE A 74 14.53 -7.15 -9.09
N ASN A 75 14.75 -5.87 -8.92
CA ASN A 75 15.53 -5.31 -7.83
C ASN A 75 14.63 -4.76 -6.72
N SER A 76 15.12 -4.78 -5.47
CA SER A 76 14.55 -3.98 -4.39
C SER A 76 14.76 -2.49 -4.66
N ASN A 77 13.97 -1.65 -4.00
CA ASN A 77 14.25 -0.22 -3.97
C ASN A 77 15.58 0.09 -3.26
N ASP A 78 16.02 1.33 -3.39
CA ASP A 78 17.13 1.87 -2.62
C ASP A 78 16.70 2.24 -1.20
N ILE A 79 17.70 2.37 -0.32
CA ILE A 79 17.58 3.13 0.91
C ILE A 79 17.89 4.58 0.57
N TYR A 80 16.87 5.44 0.50
CA TYR A 80 17.03 6.83 0.08
C TYR A 80 17.67 7.68 1.20
N PRO A 81 18.76 8.41 0.92
CA PRO A 81 19.36 9.32 1.88
C PRO A 81 18.50 10.58 2.08
N ILE A 82 18.43 11.08 3.31
CA ILE A 82 17.84 12.39 3.62
C ILE A 82 18.97 13.42 3.66
N SER A 83 19.89 13.28 4.61
CA SER A 83 21.09 14.09 4.73
C SER A 83 22.05 13.45 5.75
N ALA A 84 23.35 13.75 5.68
CA ALA A 84 24.41 13.14 6.47
C ALA A 84 24.31 11.60 6.40
N ASP A 85 24.09 10.92 7.52
CA ASP A 85 23.89 9.47 7.63
C ASP A 85 22.41 9.06 7.80
N SER A 86 21.48 10.03 7.73
CA SER A 86 20.06 9.75 7.88
C SER A 86 19.43 9.29 6.56
N THR A 87 18.54 8.31 6.66
CA THR A 87 17.79 7.75 5.52
C THR A 87 16.30 7.78 5.76
N MET A 88 15.53 7.75 4.67
CA MET A 88 14.10 7.46 4.74
C MET A 88 13.89 6.00 5.16
N PRO A 89 12.75 5.68 5.82
CA PRO A 89 12.35 4.29 6.04
C PRO A 89 12.35 3.52 4.73
N PHE A 90 12.88 2.29 4.76
CA PHE A 90 12.89 1.45 3.57
C PHE A 90 11.47 1.04 3.17
N GLU A 91 11.18 1.17 1.87
CA GLU A 91 9.96 0.70 1.22
C GLU A 91 10.35 -0.24 0.08
N GLN A 92 9.78 -1.45 0.09
CA GLN A 92 10.07 -2.44 -0.94
C GLN A 92 9.41 -2.08 -2.27
N HIS A 93 10.11 -2.35 -3.38
CA HIS A 93 9.51 -2.28 -4.71
C HIS A 93 8.37 -3.29 -4.82
N ARG A 94 7.18 -2.83 -5.19
CA ARG A 94 5.96 -3.65 -5.12
C ARG A 94 6.00 -4.90 -5.99
N ASP A 95 6.70 -4.88 -7.11
CA ASP A 95 6.79 -6.02 -8.01
C ASP A 95 7.66 -7.15 -7.47
N ILE A 96 8.82 -6.84 -6.87
CA ILE A 96 9.61 -7.89 -6.21
C ILE A 96 8.87 -8.44 -4.99
N PHE A 97 8.15 -7.60 -4.25
CA PHE A 97 7.28 -8.06 -3.16
C PHE A 97 6.17 -8.98 -3.67
N TYR A 98 5.44 -8.59 -4.73
CA TYR A 98 4.39 -9.38 -5.36
C TYR A 98 4.86 -10.77 -5.79
N LEU A 99 6.11 -10.86 -6.27
CA LEU A 99 6.70 -12.09 -6.76
C LEU A 99 7.39 -12.92 -5.68
N SER A 100 7.82 -12.33 -4.56
CA SER A 100 8.65 -13.04 -3.58
C SER A 100 8.19 -12.95 -2.11
N GLY A 101 7.42 -11.94 -1.75
CA GLY A 101 7.09 -11.63 -0.36
C GLY A 101 8.26 -11.11 0.47
N VAL A 102 9.40 -10.85 -0.16
CA VAL A 102 10.59 -10.33 0.52
C VAL A 102 10.47 -8.83 0.71
N ASP A 103 10.45 -8.40 1.96
CA ASP A 103 10.35 -6.99 2.38
C ASP A 103 11.68 -6.58 3.03
N GLN A 104 12.76 -6.63 2.26
CA GLN A 104 14.11 -6.31 2.68
C GLN A 104 14.88 -5.64 1.55
N GLU A 105 15.66 -4.63 1.91
CA GLU A 105 16.57 -3.94 1.01
C GLU A 105 17.65 -4.87 0.44
N GLU A 106 18.32 -4.43 -0.62
CA GLU A 106 19.43 -5.16 -1.26
C GLU A 106 19.08 -6.61 -1.61
N SER A 107 17.83 -6.81 -2.08
CA SER A 107 17.36 -8.09 -2.61
C SER A 107 17.17 -8.02 -4.12
N ILE A 108 17.44 -9.14 -4.82
CA ILE A 108 17.25 -9.28 -6.26
C ILE A 108 16.60 -10.64 -6.53
N LEU A 109 15.53 -10.63 -7.32
CA LEU A 109 14.87 -11.83 -7.80
C LEU A 109 15.23 -12.06 -9.28
N VAL A 110 15.64 -13.28 -9.61
CA VAL A 110 15.88 -13.71 -11.00
C VAL A 110 14.98 -14.89 -11.32
N LEU A 111 14.26 -14.80 -12.44
CA LEU A 111 13.39 -15.84 -12.98
C LEU A 111 13.87 -16.25 -14.37
N PHE A 112 14.14 -17.53 -14.58
CA PHE A 112 14.57 -18.08 -15.86
C PHE A 112 13.90 -19.45 -16.09
N PRO A 113 12.64 -19.49 -16.56
CA PRO A 113 11.85 -20.73 -16.66
C PRO A 113 12.52 -21.83 -17.49
N ASP A 114 13.21 -21.46 -18.56
CA ASP A 114 13.86 -22.40 -19.47
C ASP A 114 15.29 -22.78 -19.07
N CYS A 115 15.76 -22.32 -17.90
CA CYS A 115 17.11 -22.64 -17.45
C CYS A 115 17.33 -24.17 -17.37
N PRO A 116 18.36 -24.72 -18.05
CA PRO A 116 18.66 -26.16 -18.00
C PRO A 116 18.94 -26.68 -16.59
N LYS A 117 19.54 -25.84 -15.74
CA LYS A 117 19.72 -26.13 -14.32
C LYS A 117 18.45 -25.76 -13.56
N GLU A 118 17.62 -26.72 -13.23
CA GLU A 118 16.33 -26.49 -12.53
C GLU A 118 16.46 -25.55 -11.31
N LYS A 119 17.51 -25.70 -10.50
CA LYS A 119 17.74 -24.84 -9.34
C LYS A 119 17.96 -23.37 -9.70
N HIS A 120 18.24 -23.02 -10.95
CA HIS A 120 18.44 -21.67 -11.42
C HIS A 120 17.22 -21.06 -12.12
N ARG A 121 16.09 -21.77 -12.11
CA ARG A 121 14.85 -21.24 -12.68
C ARG A 121 14.21 -20.14 -11.84
N GLU A 122 14.43 -20.22 -10.51
CA GLU A 122 14.05 -19.19 -9.54
C GLU A 122 15.22 -18.97 -8.60
N ILE A 123 15.76 -17.76 -8.53
CA ILE A 123 16.90 -17.41 -7.68
C ILE A 123 16.57 -16.13 -6.92
N LEU A 124 16.82 -16.13 -5.63
CA LEU A 124 16.78 -14.96 -4.78
C LEU A 124 18.21 -14.63 -4.30
N PHE A 125 18.62 -13.38 -4.50
CA PHE A 125 19.85 -12.84 -3.94
C PHE A 125 19.49 -11.91 -2.79
N LEU A 126 20.20 -12.07 -1.67
CA LEU A 126 20.01 -11.28 -0.44
C LEU A 126 21.33 -10.72 0.04
N LYS A 127 21.27 -9.57 0.71
CA LYS A 127 22.39 -9.08 1.53
C LYS A 127 22.80 -10.16 2.52
N GLU A 128 24.09 -10.46 2.58
CA GLU A 128 24.61 -11.42 3.56
C GLU A 128 24.39 -10.90 4.98
N THR A 129 23.97 -11.79 5.86
CA THR A 129 23.81 -11.47 7.29
C THR A 129 24.72 -12.29 8.15
N ASN A 130 25.21 -11.70 9.23
CA ASN A 130 26.02 -12.34 10.25
C ASN A 130 25.78 -11.66 11.62
N GLU A 131 26.35 -12.21 12.69
CA GLU A 131 26.18 -11.69 14.06
C GLU A 131 26.64 -10.23 14.21
N HIS A 132 27.67 -9.81 13.49
CA HIS A 132 28.15 -8.42 13.52
C HIS A 132 27.17 -7.46 12.88
N ILE A 133 26.63 -7.79 11.71
CA ILE A 133 25.61 -7.00 11.03
C ILE A 133 24.34 -6.91 11.88
N ALA A 134 23.93 -8.02 12.50
CA ALA A 134 22.75 -8.07 13.35
C ALA A 134 22.82 -7.14 14.57
N VAL A 135 24.02 -6.89 15.10
CA VAL A 135 24.22 -5.94 16.22
C VAL A 135 23.93 -4.50 15.81
N TRP A 136 24.25 -4.11 14.57
CA TRP A 136 24.16 -2.70 14.10
C TRP A 136 22.88 -2.44 13.31
N GLU A 137 22.49 -3.36 12.45
CA GLU A 137 21.41 -3.19 11.49
C GLU A 137 20.14 -4.01 11.81
N GLY A 138 20.19 -4.81 12.89
CA GLY A 138 19.16 -5.79 13.20
C GLY A 138 19.29 -7.07 12.37
N GLU A 139 18.43 -8.05 12.68
CA GLU A 139 18.42 -9.32 11.96
C GLU A 139 17.89 -9.15 10.54
N LYS A 140 18.65 -9.65 9.55
CA LYS A 140 18.23 -9.75 8.15
C LYS A 140 17.75 -11.17 7.86
N LEU A 141 17.06 -11.37 6.72
CA LEU A 141 16.60 -12.70 6.31
C LEU A 141 17.78 -13.67 6.12
N THR A 142 17.71 -14.79 6.82
CA THR A 142 18.56 -15.94 6.50
C THR A 142 18.03 -16.64 5.23
N LYS A 143 18.83 -17.53 4.62
CA LYS A 143 18.39 -18.31 3.45
C LYS A 143 17.17 -19.19 3.77
N GLU A 144 17.10 -19.74 4.98
CA GLU A 144 15.97 -20.54 5.46
C GLU A 144 14.71 -19.68 5.66
N ALA A 145 14.87 -18.49 6.25
CA ALA A 145 13.75 -17.54 6.41
C ALA A 145 13.23 -17.08 5.05
N ALA A 146 14.11 -16.77 4.10
CA ALA A 146 13.76 -16.40 2.75
C ALA A 146 13.02 -17.51 1.99
N LEU A 147 13.46 -18.77 2.11
CA LEU A 147 12.75 -19.94 1.60
C LEU A 147 11.34 -20.03 2.18
N LYS A 148 11.21 -19.87 3.51
CA LYS A 148 9.91 -19.93 4.19
C LYS A 148 8.97 -18.81 3.72
N THR A 149 9.51 -17.61 3.52
CA THR A 149 8.73 -16.44 3.07
C THR A 149 8.31 -16.57 1.61
N SER A 150 9.25 -16.90 0.71
CA SER A 150 9.03 -16.81 -0.74
C SER A 150 8.69 -18.13 -1.42
N GLY A 151 9.02 -19.27 -0.80
CA GLY A 151 9.01 -20.59 -1.43
C GLY A 151 10.17 -20.83 -2.39
N ILE A 152 11.09 -19.86 -2.59
CA ILE A 152 12.25 -20.00 -3.48
C ILE A 152 13.32 -20.83 -2.81
N LYS A 153 13.70 -21.97 -3.44
CA LYS A 153 14.66 -22.92 -2.90
C LYS A 153 16.11 -22.47 -3.07
N THR A 154 16.40 -21.68 -4.09
CA THR A 154 17.76 -21.25 -4.40
C THR A 154 17.97 -19.81 -3.93
N VAL A 155 18.68 -19.66 -2.84
CA VAL A 155 19.01 -18.36 -2.24
C VAL A 155 20.54 -18.23 -2.17
N TYR A 156 21.07 -17.17 -2.80
CA TYR A 156 22.47 -16.79 -2.79
C TYR A 156 22.67 -15.48 -2.05
N TRP A 157 23.91 -15.21 -1.64
CA TRP A 157 24.28 -13.89 -1.16
C TRP A 157 24.49 -12.92 -2.35
N LEU A 158 24.20 -11.65 -2.14
CA LEU A 158 24.23 -10.63 -3.19
C LEU A 158 25.61 -10.50 -3.88
N GLN A 159 26.67 -10.76 -3.16
CA GLN A 159 28.04 -10.76 -3.69
C GLN A 159 28.29 -11.78 -4.81
N ASP A 160 27.47 -12.83 -4.89
CA ASP A 160 27.56 -13.86 -5.94
C ASP A 160 26.75 -13.48 -7.20
N MET A 161 25.97 -12.39 -7.16
CA MET A 161 24.98 -12.04 -8.18
C MET A 161 25.62 -11.88 -9.57
N GLU A 162 26.64 -11.07 -9.69
CA GLU A 162 27.25 -10.81 -11.02
C GLU A 162 27.82 -12.08 -11.67
N LYS A 163 28.46 -12.94 -10.87
CA LYS A 163 29.01 -14.20 -11.36
C LYS A 163 27.92 -15.15 -11.84
N ILE A 164 26.85 -15.31 -11.04
CA ILE A 164 25.74 -16.21 -11.40
C ILE A 164 24.97 -15.64 -12.58
N LEU A 165 24.68 -14.34 -12.57
CA LEU A 165 23.98 -13.67 -13.68
C LEU A 165 24.77 -13.80 -14.99
N PHE A 166 26.11 -13.67 -14.95
CA PHE A 166 26.94 -13.89 -16.12
C PHE A 166 26.77 -15.30 -16.71
N GLU A 167 26.74 -16.34 -15.88
CA GLU A 167 26.47 -17.72 -16.35
C GLU A 167 25.08 -17.86 -16.98
N LEU A 168 24.05 -17.20 -16.43
CA LEU A 168 22.69 -17.25 -16.95
C LEU A 168 22.55 -16.49 -18.27
N MET A 169 23.21 -15.34 -18.39
CA MET A 169 23.21 -14.50 -19.59
C MET A 169 23.79 -15.22 -20.81
N THR A 170 24.68 -16.18 -20.61
CA THR A 170 25.19 -17.01 -21.75
C THR A 170 24.16 -18.00 -22.28
N GLN A 171 22.98 -18.11 -21.64
CA GLN A 171 21.97 -19.13 -21.93
C GLN A 171 20.60 -18.52 -22.29
N CYS A 172 20.49 -17.21 -22.32
CA CYS A 172 19.24 -16.51 -22.68
C CYS A 172 19.49 -15.51 -23.81
N ASP A 173 18.43 -15.18 -24.55
CA ASP A 173 18.46 -14.22 -25.65
C ASP A 173 17.81 -12.88 -25.25
N THR A 174 16.90 -12.91 -24.30
CA THR A 174 16.10 -11.75 -23.89
C THR A 174 16.12 -11.58 -22.38
N VAL A 175 16.24 -10.35 -21.92
CA VAL A 175 16.11 -9.99 -20.49
C VAL A 175 14.90 -9.10 -20.27
N TYR A 176 14.00 -9.53 -19.39
CA TYR A 176 12.93 -8.69 -18.90
C TYR A 176 13.47 -7.78 -17.79
N ILE A 177 13.31 -6.48 -17.96
CA ILE A 177 13.64 -5.43 -17.00
C ILE A 177 12.37 -4.86 -16.39
N ASN A 178 12.47 -4.27 -15.21
CA ASN A 178 11.33 -3.77 -14.43
C ASN A 178 11.38 -2.25 -14.24
N THR A 179 11.38 -1.51 -15.33
CA THR A 179 11.27 -0.04 -15.28
C THR A 179 9.87 0.38 -14.87
N ASN A 180 9.77 1.51 -14.13
CA ASN A 180 8.47 2.06 -13.74
C ASN A 180 7.77 2.68 -14.95
N GLU A 181 6.70 2.04 -15.42
CA GLU A 181 5.87 2.49 -16.54
C GLU A 181 4.44 2.87 -16.11
N HIS A 182 4.24 3.15 -14.84
CA HIS A 182 2.93 3.62 -14.37
C HIS A 182 2.60 4.98 -15.00
N TYR A 183 1.39 5.13 -15.56
CA TYR A 183 1.00 6.33 -16.33
C TYR A 183 0.99 7.64 -15.52
N ARG A 184 0.96 7.56 -14.19
CA ARG A 184 1.10 8.72 -13.27
C ARG A 184 2.55 8.91 -12.80
N ALA A 185 3.49 8.04 -13.19
CA ALA A 185 4.86 8.17 -12.73
C ALA A 185 5.51 9.44 -13.30
N ASN A 186 6.03 10.26 -12.40
CA ASN A 186 6.83 11.44 -12.73
C ASN A 186 8.00 11.50 -11.73
N VAL A 187 9.05 10.73 -12.01
CA VAL A 187 10.20 10.57 -11.12
C VAL A 187 11.45 11.07 -11.84
N GLU A 188 12.04 12.13 -11.35
CA GLU A 188 13.32 12.67 -11.86
C GLU A 188 14.53 11.93 -11.27
N THR A 189 14.38 11.33 -10.08
CA THR A 189 15.47 10.62 -9.40
C THR A 189 15.71 9.28 -10.06
N GLU A 190 16.99 9.02 -10.42
CA GLU A 190 17.40 7.73 -10.96
C GLU A 190 17.23 6.61 -9.92
N THR A 191 16.43 5.61 -10.24
CA THR A 191 16.13 4.47 -9.38
C THR A 191 17.18 3.37 -9.48
N ARG A 192 17.16 2.40 -8.58
CA ARG A 192 18.02 1.20 -8.66
C ARG A 192 17.73 0.40 -9.95
N GLU A 193 16.48 0.30 -10.36
CA GLU A 193 16.12 -0.37 -11.63
C GLU A 193 16.68 0.35 -12.84
N ASP A 194 16.70 1.68 -12.84
CA ASP A 194 17.29 2.45 -13.94
C ASP A 194 18.80 2.22 -14.04
N ARG A 195 19.49 2.25 -12.89
CA ARG A 195 20.94 1.97 -12.85
C ARG A 195 21.26 0.55 -13.25
N PHE A 196 20.47 -0.41 -12.78
CA PHE A 196 20.60 -1.81 -13.16
C PHE A 196 20.39 -2.00 -14.66
N THR A 197 19.36 -1.40 -15.22
CA THR A 197 19.06 -1.46 -16.67
C THR A 197 20.22 -0.89 -17.50
N LYS A 198 20.76 0.26 -17.11
CA LYS A 198 21.94 0.86 -17.80
C LYS A 198 23.17 -0.05 -17.71
N TRP A 199 23.44 -0.59 -16.52
CA TRP A 199 24.55 -1.52 -16.31
C TRP A 199 24.37 -2.79 -17.16
N LEU A 200 23.18 -3.40 -17.15
CA LEU A 200 22.87 -4.62 -17.89
C LEU A 200 23.05 -4.42 -19.40
N THR A 201 22.44 -3.39 -19.96
CA THR A 201 22.47 -3.12 -21.41
C THR A 201 23.88 -2.77 -21.91
N ASN A 202 24.67 -2.08 -21.09
CA ASN A 202 26.08 -1.78 -21.41
C ASN A 202 26.95 -3.04 -21.33
N LYS A 203 26.73 -3.92 -20.36
CA LYS A 203 27.52 -5.13 -20.16
C LYS A 203 27.16 -6.25 -21.14
N TYR A 204 25.91 -6.30 -21.58
CA TYR A 204 25.36 -7.37 -22.45
C TYR A 204 24.64 -6.78 -23.68
N PRO A 205 25.35 -6.02 -24.53
CA PRO A 205 24.72 -5.25 -25.62
C PRO A 205 24.12 -6.13 -26.76
N ALA A 206 24.43 -7.42 -26.78
CA ALA A 206 23.88 -8.36 -27.77
C ALA A 206 22.54 -8.98 -27.37
N HIS A 207 22.08 -8.76 -26.14
CA HIS A 207 20.80 -9.30 -25.65
C HIS A 207 19.65 -8.35 -25.99
N SER A 208 18.50 -8.94 -26.30
CA SER A 208 17.25 -8.18 -26.40
C SER A 208 16.72 -7.81 -25.03
N VAL A 209 16.07 -6.64 -24.93
CA VAL A 209 15.41 -6.19 -23.70
C VAL A 209 13.90 -6.24 -23.89
N ALA A 210 13.18 -6.75 -22.90
CA ALA A 210 11.72 -6.78 -22.85
C ALA A 210 11.21 -6.13 -21.54
N LYS A 211 9.96 -5.69 -21.57
CA LYS A 211 9.30 -5.04 -20.43
C LYS A 211 8.55 -6.08 -19.58
N SER A 212 8.79 -6.10 -18.27
CA SER A 212 8.01 -6.91 -17.32
C SER A 212 6.64 -6.31 -17.05
N ASN A 213 6.54 -4.99 -17.12
CA ASN A 213 5.40 -4.21 -16.69
C ASN A 213 4.05 -4.63 -17.32
N PRO A 214 3.91 -4.90 -18.65
CA PRO A 214 2.62 -5.33 -19.22
C PRO A 214 2.11 -6.66 -18.64
N ILE A 215 3.02 -7.56 -18.25
CA ILE A 215 2.65 -8.82 -17.58
C ILE A 215 2.18 -8.55 -16.17
N LEU A 216 2.96 -7.74 -15.41
CA LEU A 216 2.65 -7.41 -14.02
C LEU A 216 1.36 -6.61 -13.89
N GLN A 217 1.10 -5.67 -14.79
CA GLN A 217 -0.16 -4.91 -14.81
C GLN A 217 -1.37 -5.84 -14.88
N ARG A 218 -1.36 -6.83 -15.77
CA ARG A 218 -2.45 -7.81 -15.87
C ARG A 218 -2.56 -8.68 -14.62
N LEU A 219 -1.44 -9.16 -14.10
CA LEU A 219 -1.44 -10.05 -12.96
C LEU A 219 -1.86 -9.34 -11.67
N ARG A 220 -1.38 -8.11 -11.45
CA ARG A 220 -1.70 -7.32 -10.25
C ARG A 220 -3.10 -6.74 -10.28
N SER A 221 -3.67 -6.46 -11.46
CA SER A 221 -5.02 -5.91 -11.55
C SER A 221 -6.09 -6.87 -11.05
N VAL A 222 -5.93 -8.19 -11.25
CA VAL A 222 -6.89 -9.23 -10.83
C VAL A 222 -6.38 -9.91 -9.56
N LYS A 223 -7.00 -9.61 -8.43
CA LYS A 223 -6.56 -10.07 -7.11
C LYS A 223 -6.94 -11.53 -6.87
N ASN A 224 -6.09 -12.29 -6.18
CA ASN A 224 -6.48 -13.57 -5.62
C ASN A 224 -7.03 -13.41 -4.19
N GLN A 225 -7.59 -14.48 -3.63
CA GLN A 225 -8.24 -14.40 -2.32
C GLN A 225 -7.30 -13.96 -1.20
N ILE A 226 -6.03 -14.40 -1.20
CA ILE A 226 -5.07 -13.99 -0.17
C ILE A 226 -4.80 -12.49 -0.24
N GLU A 227 -4.70 -11.91 -1.44
CA GLU A 227 -4.54 -10.46 -1.63
C GLU A 227 -5.77 -9.71 -1.11
N LEU A 228 -6.98 -10.18 -1.44
CA LEU A 228 -8.23 -9.60 -0.93
C LEU A 228 -8.34 -9.66 0.59
N ASP A 229 -7.88 -10.76 1.21
CA ASP A 229 -7.85 -10.89 2.67
C ASP A 229 -6.86 -9.89 3.31
N LEU A 230 -5.72 -9.61 2.67
CA LEU A 230 -4.75 -8.61 3.12
C LEU A 230 -5.29 -7.18 2.96
N MET A 231 -5.98 -6.88 1.86
CA MET A 231 -6.68 -5.62 1.65
C MET A 231 -7.79 -5.42 2.68
N GLN A 232 -8.58 -6.48 2.97
CA GLN A 232 -9.60 -6.42 4.03
C GLN A 232 -8.99 -6.08 5.39
N GLN A 233 -7.80 -6.63 5.73
CA GLN A 233 -7.11 -6.25 6.97
C GLN A 233 -6.69 -4.78 6.99
N ALA A 234 -6.25 -4.21 5.86
CA ALA A 234 -5.95 -2.79 5.75
C ALA A 234 -7.22 -1.94 5.97
N CYS A 235 -8.33 -2.31 5.35
CA CYS A 235 -9.64 -1.65 5.56
C CYS A 235 -10.13 -1.77 7.02
N ASP A 236 -9.97 -2.94 7.66
CA ASP A 236 -10.36 -3.15 9.06
C ASP A 236 -9.51 -2.30 10.03
N ILE A 237 -8.25 -2.02 9.69
CA ILE A 237 -7.40 -1.11 10.46
C ILE A 237 -7.87 0.35 10.27
N THR A 238 -8.21 0.72 9.04
CA THR A 238 -8.75 2.04 8.72
C THR A 238 -10.10 2.28 9.43
N GLU A 239 -10.97 1.28 9.48
CA GLU A 239 -12.22 1.33 10.27
C GLU A 239 -11.95 1.72 11.74
N LYS A 240 -10.99 1.04 12.38
CA LYS A 240 -10.67 1.30 13.79
C LYS A 240 -10.17 2.73 13.98
N GLY A 241 -9.32 3.22 13.07
CA GLY A 241 -8.86 4.61 13.08
C GLY A 241 -10.02 5.59 12.94
N PHE A 242 -10.89 5.37 11.96
CA PHE A 242 -12.03 6.25 11.74
C PHE A 242 -13.01 6.25 12.93
N ARG A 243 -13.37 5.07 13.47
CA ARG A 243 -14.23 5.00 14.66
C ARG A 243 -13.64 5.72 15.87
N ARG A 244 -12.31 5.71 16.03
CA ARG A 244 -11.62 6.49 17.07
C ARG A 244 -11.81 7.98 16.86
N LEU A 245 -11.74 8.48 15.62
CA LEU A 245 -11.93 9.88 15.30
C LEU A 245 -13.34 10.39 15.61
N LEU A 246 -14.37 9.57 15.42
CA LEU A 246 -15.75 9.97 15.72
C LEU A 246 -15.94 10.34 17.20
N GLY A 247 -15.14 9.76 18.11
CA GLY A 247 -15.12 10.14 19.52
C GLY A 247 -14.13 11.23 19.90
N PHE A 248 -13.23 11.61 18.99
CA PHE A 248 -12.16 12.58 19.26
C PHE A 248 -12.44 13.98 18.71
N VAL A 249 -12.98 14.05 17.48
CA VAL A 249 -13.18 15.30 16.75
C VAL A 249 -14.22 16.19 17.42
N LYS A 250 -13.81 17.45 17.66
CA LYS A 250 -14.66 18.52 18.22
C LYS A 250 -14.08 19.88 17.87
N PRO A 251 -14.82 20.98 18.02
CA PRO A 251 -14.28 22.33 17.83
C PRO A 251 -13.03 22.58 18.69
N GLY A 252 -12.00 23.14 18.07
CA GLY A 252 -10.74 23.49 18.72
C GLY A 252 -9.62 22.46 18.54
N VAL A 253 -9.89 21.22 18.06
CA VAL A 253 -8.82 20.27 17.70
C VAL A 253 -8.10 20.74 16.44
N TRP A 254 -6.83 20.36 16.31
CA TRP A 254 -6.04 20.65 15.11
C TRP A 254 -6.03 19.45 14.15
N GLU A 255 -5.92 19.72 12.85
CA GLU A 255 -5.85 18.67 11.82
C GLU A 255 -4.72 17.66 12.09
N TYR A 256 -3.52 18.12 12.53
CA TYR A 256 -2.41 17.23 12.89
C TYR A 256 -2.66 16.39 14.15
N GLU A 257 -3.55 16.83 15.08
CA GLU A 257 -3.95 16.00 16.22
C GLU A 257 -4.82 14.83 15.76
N ILE A 258 -5.69 15.08 14.77
CA ILE A 258 -6.50 14.03 14.12
C ILE A 258 -5.59 13.02 13.40
N GLU A 259 -4.59 13.49 12.66
CA GLU A 259 -3.57 12.65 12.02
C GLU A 259 -2.83 11.78 13.06
N ALA A 260 -2.45 12.36 14.20
CA ALA A 260 -1.77 11.64 15.28
C ALA A 260 -2.64 10.52 15.88
N GLU A 261 -3.95 10.74 16.05
CA GLU A 261 -4.89 9.73 16.54
C GLU A 261 -5.05 8.56 15.54
N LEU A 262 -5.12 8.85 14.24
CA LEU A 262 -5.11 7.83 13.19
C LEU A 262 -3.82 7.02 13.20
N MET A 263 -2.66 7.69 13.21
CA MET A 263 -1.36 7.04 13.22
C MET A 263 -1.21 6.11 14.43
N HIS A 264 -1.64 6.59 15.62
CA HIS A 264 -1.65 5.76 16.83
C HIS A 264 -2.45 4.47 16.62
N GLU A 265 -3.68 4.58 16.07
CA GLU A 265 -4.54 3.42 15.89
C GLU A 265 -3.99 2.47 14.82
N PHE A 266 -3.45 2.99 13.72
CA PHE A 266 -2.85 2.20 12.66
C PHE A 266 -1.64 1.41 13.17
N LEU A 267 -0.70 2.07 13.86
CA LEU A 267 0.51 1.43 14.38
C LEU A 267 0.20 0.33 15.41
N ARG A 268 -0.75 0.56 16.32
CA ARG A 268 -1.12 -0.47 17.33
C ARG A 268 -1.83 -1.68 16.73
N ASN A 269 -2.41 -1.53 15.53
CA ASN A 269 -3.06 -2.60 14.77
C ASN A 269 -2.17 -3.19 13.67
N ARG A 270 -0.85 -3.02 13.74
CA ARG A 270 0.17 -3.63 12.88
C ARG A 270 0.34 -3.00 11.48
N SER A 271 -0.24 -1.86 11.20
CA SER A 271 0.16 -1.08 10.04
C SER A 271 1.57 -0.51 10.27
N LYS A 272 2.36 -0.37 9.19
CA LYS A 272 3.67 0.30 9.28
C LYS A 272 3.51 1.82 9.30
N LYS A 273 2.54 2.33 8.53
CA LYS A 273 2.35 3.74 8.21
C LYS A 273 0.96 3.97 7.61
N PHE A 274 0.65 5.19 7.24
CA PHE A 274 -0.41 5.46 6.27
C PHE A 274 -0.05 4.84 4.91
N ALA A 275 -1.04 4.41 4.13
CA ALA A 275 -0.84 3.90 2.78
C ALA A 275 -0.30 5.01 1.84
N TYR A 276 -0.71 6.25 2.08
CA TYR A 276 -0.30 7.49 1.40
C TYR A 276 -0.31 8.65 2.40
N THR A 277 0.15 9.83 1.97
CA THR A 277 0.12 11.03 2.83
C THR A 277 -1.33 11.39 3.18
N PRO A 278 -1.70 11.42 4.47
CA PRO A 278 -3.08 11.62 4.88
C PRO A 278 -3.57 13.04 4.56
N ILE A 279 -4.82 13.16 4.16
CA ILE A 279 -5.52 14.41 3.97
C ILE A 279 -6.52 14.57 5.12
N VAL A 280 -6.33 15.64 5.91
CA VAL A 280 -7.22 16.02 7.01
C VAL A 280 -7.60 17.49 6.78
N ALA A 281 -8.70 17.73 6.06
CA ALA A 281 -9.02 19.03 5.51
C ALA A 281 -10.27 19.64 6.15
N ALA A 282 -10.09 20.59 7.06
CA ALA A 282 -11.19 21.28 7.74
C ALA A 282 -11.71 22.49 6.95
N GLY A 283 -13.03 22.62 6.88
CA GLY A 283 -13.69 23.77 6.24
C GLY A 283 -13.28 23.94 4.77
N ASN A 284 -12.80 25.13 4.41
CA ASN A 284 -12.42 25.46 3.03
C ASN A 284 -11.18 24.67 2.52
N ASN A 285 -10.36 24.10 3.39
CA ASN A 285 -9.22 23.27 2.99
C ASN A 285 -9.70 22.04 2.19
N ALA A 286 -10.92 21.56 2.42
CA ALA A 286 -11.52 20.45 1.68
C ALA A 286 -11.71 20.75 0.17
N ASN A 287 -11.58 21.99 -0.27
CA ASN A 287 -11.60 22.37 -1.69
C ASN A 287 -10.23 22.25 -2.38
N VAL A 288 -9.17 21.87 -1.63
CA VAL A 288 -7.85 21.55 -2.16
C VAL A 288 -7.72 20.02 -2.18
N LEU A 289 -7.79 19.42 -3.37
CA LEU A 289 -7.92 17.96 -3.52
C LEU A 289 -6.79 17.15 -2.85
N HIS A 290 -5.56 17.66 -2.88
CA HIS A 290 -4.38 17.05 -2.23
C HIS A 290 -3.84 17.95 -1.12
N TYR A 291 -4.71 18.34 -0.17
CA TYR A 291 -4.33 19.12 1.00
C TYR A 291 -3.61 18.22 2.01
N ILE A 292 -2.32 18.46 2.26
CA ILE A 292 -1.46 17.63 3.10
C ILE A 292 -0.78 18.39 4.25
N GLU A 293 -0.99 19.70 4.37
CA GLU A 293 -0.39 20.52 5.42
C GLU A 293 -0.91 20.16 6.80
N ASN A 294 -2.17 19.77 6.91
CA ASN A 294 -2.85 19.33 8.14
C ASN A 294 -2.57 20.24 9.35
N ASN A 295 -2.59 21.56 9.13
CA ASN A 295 -2.08 22.52 10.12
C ASN A 295 -3.10 23.57 10.59
N GLN A 296 -4.38 23.39 10.28
CA GLN A 296 -5.45 24.30 10.68
C GLN A 296 -6.21 23.79 11.90
N GLN A 297 -6.78 24.74 12.66
CA GLN A 297 -7.66 24.42 13.78
C GLN A 297 -9.10 24.30 13.29
N CYS A 298 -9.75 23.20 13.64
CA CYS A 298 -11.13 22.91 13.29
C CYS A 298 -12.10 23.80 14.06
N LYS A 299 -13.03 24.47 13.38
CA LYS A 299 -13.98 25.42 13.96
C LYS A 299 -15.37 24.80 14.06
N ALA A 300 -16.17 25.34 14.97
CA ALA A 300 -17.59 24.97 15.04
C ALA A 300 -18.29 25.32 13.70
N GLY A 301 -19.05 24.37 13.16
CA GLY A 301 -19.75 24.50 11.90
C GLY A 301 -18.96 24.03 10.67
N ASP A 302 -17.63 23.84 10.80
CA ASP A 302 -16.83 23.22 9.73
C ASP A 302 -17.20 21.75 9.51
N LEU A 303 -17.01 21.29 8.28
CA LEU A 303 -16.83 19.88 7.96
C LEU A 303 -15.32 19.55 7.94
N ILE A 304 -14.96 18.31 8.22
CA ILE A 304 -13.62 17.77 7.95
C ILE A 304 -13.75 16.69 6.91
N LEU A 305 -13.09 16.88 5.78
CA LEU A 305 -12.84 15.84 4.80
C LEU A 305 -11.58 15.09 5.23
N LEU A 306 -11.74 13.79 5.44
CA LEU A 306 -10.68 12.84 5.75
C LEU A 306 -10.48 11.96 4.55
N ASP A 307 -9.26 11.91 4.01
CA ASP A 307 -8.84 10.97 2.99
C ASP A 307 -7.60 10.27 3.51
N VAL A 308 -7.81 9.04 4.01
CA VAL A 308 -6.85 8.32 4.85
C VAL A 308 -6.99 6.83 4.67
N GLY A 309 -5.86 6.14 4.61
CA GLY A 309 -5.83 4.68 4.53
C GLY A 309 -4.66 4.08 5.29
N ALA A 310 -4.88 2.91 5.88
CA ALA A 310 -3.83 2.10 6.47
C ALA A 310 -3.17 1.21 5.42
N GLU A 311 -1.90 0.88 5.64
CA GLU A 311 -1.22 -0.18 4.91
C GLU A 311 -1.13 -1.43 5.79
N TYR A 312 -1.43 -2.61 5.25
CA TYR A 312 -1.17 -3.87 5.91
C TYR A 312 -0.45 -4.84 4.97
N ALA A 313 0.73 -5.30 5.37
CA ALA A 313 1.54 -6.22 4.57
C ALA A 313 1.79 -5.71 3.13
N ASN A 314 2.08 -4.44 2.98
CA ASN A 314 2.25 -3.70 1.73
C ASN A 314 0.97 -3.52 0.88
N TYR A 315 -0.20 -3.98 1.32
CA TYR A 315 -1.48 -3.70 0.66
C TYR A 315 -2.12 -2.47 1.27
N SER A 316 -2.62 -1.59 0.41
CA SER A 316 -3.23 -0.32 0.77
C SER A 316 -4.75 -0.45 0.98
N SER A 317 -5.30 0.40 1.82
CA SER A 317 -6.70 0.81 1.82
C SER A 317 -6.79 2.30 1.51
N ASP A 318 -7.92 2.74 0.95
CA ASP A 318 -8.17 4.12 0.57
C ASP A 318 -9.60 4.52 0.94
N MET A 319 -9.73 5.45 1.88
CA MET A 319 -11.03 5.83 2.44
C MET A 319 -11.18 7.35 2.50
N SER A 320 -12.22 7.87 1.87
CA SER A 320 -12.66 9.23 2.18
C SER A 320 -13.96 9.22 2.99
N ARG A 321 -13.98 10.02 4.03
CA ARG A 321 -15.17 10.36 4.82
C ARG A 321 -15.17 11.84 5.14
N THR A 322 -16.35 12.44 5.14
CA THR A 322 -16.53 13.83 5.59
C THR A 322 -17.42 13.86 6.81
N ILE A 323 -16.96 14.47 7.91
CA ILE A 323 -17.67 14.50 9.19
C ILE A 323 -17.85 15.93 9.71
N PRO A 324 -18.93 16.22 10.47
CA PRO A 324 -19.15 17.55 11.02
C PRO A 324 -18.34 17.77 12.31
N VAL A 325 -17.51 18.82 12.37
CA VAL A 325 -16.68 19.16 13.56
C VAL A 325 -17.52 19.28 14.83
N SER A 326 -18.73 19.81 14.72
CA SER A 326 -19.67 20.01 15.86
C SER A 326 -20.56 18.79 16.14
N GLY A 327 -20.31 17.64 15.49
CA GLY A 327 -21.09 16.41 15.66
C GLY A 327 -22.45 16.41 14.94
N ARG A 328 -22.81 17.48 14.21
CA ARG A 328 -24.04 17.56 13.43
C ARG A 328 -23.83 18.36 12.16
N PHE A 329 -24.39 17.86 11.06
CA PHE A 329 -24.45 18.56 9.78
C PHE A 329 -25.53 19.65 9.83
N THR A 330 -25.34 20.75 9.10
CA THR A 330 -26.44 21.63 8.73
C THR A 330 -27.29 20.96 7.64
N ASP A 331 -28.53 21.44 7.44
CA ASP A 331 -29.41 20.91 6.38
C ASP A 331 -28.74 20.94 4.99
N ARG A 332 -28.02 22.02 4.69
CA ARG A 332 -27.28 22.18 3.41
C ARG A 332 -26.14 21.16 3.30
N GLN A 333 -25.31 21.06 4.30
CA GLN A 333 -24.20 20.07 4.34
C GLN A 333 -24.73 18.66 4.18
N LYS A 334 -25.81 18.31 4.89
CA LYS A 334 -26.45 16.99 4.83
C LYS A 334 -27.06 16.69 3.45
N ALA A 335 -27.66 17.72 2.81
CA ALA A 335 -28.17 17.57 1.46
C ALA A 335 -27.08 17.25 0.43
N VAL A 336 -25.93 17.96 0.50
CA VAL A 336 -24.76 17.70 -0.35
C VAL A 336 -24.14 16.35 -0.04
N TYR A 337 -23.99 16.00 1.26
CA TYR A 337 -23.47 14.71 1.71
C TYR A 337 -24.27 13.54 1.12
N ASN A 338 -25.60 13.61 1.26
CA ASN A 338 -26.48 12.56 0.75
C ASN A 338 -26.45 12.45 -0.77
N ALA A 339 -26.25 13.58 -1.49
CA ALA A 339 -26.07 13.57 -2.94
C ALA A 339 -24.78 12.82 -3.34
N VAL A 340 -23.66 13.11 -2.69
CA VAL A 340 -22.39 12.39 -2.91
C VAL A 340 -22.56 10.89 -2.62
N ASN A 341 -23.22 10.54 -1.49
CA ASN A 341 -23.44 9.14 -1.12
C ASN A 341 -24.30 8.38 -2.16
N ARG A 342 -25.33 9.02 -2.71
CA ARG A 342 -26.13 8.42 -3.81
C ARG A 342 -25.28 8.18 -5.05
N VAL A 343 -24.48 9.17 -5.48
CA VAL A 343 -23.56 8.99 -6.62
C VAL A 343 -22.59 7.86 -6.36
N LYS A 344 -21.98 7.77 -5.15
CA LYS A 344 -21.07 6.68 -4.76
C LYS A 344 -21.75 5.31 -4.88
N ASN A 345 -22.93 5.17 -4.29
CA ASN A 345 -23.67 3.91 -4.30
C ASN A 345 -24.08 3.49 -5.72
N ASP A 346 -24.51 4.43 -6.57
CA ASP A 346 -24.90 4.10 -7.94
C ASP A 346 -23.67 3.86 -8.84
N ALA A 347 -22.58 4.62 -8.65
CA ALA A 347 -21.30 4.36 -9.34
C ALA A 347 -20.75 2.98 -8.99
N THR A 348 -20.84 2.54 -7.72
CA THR A 348 -20.43 1.20 -7.29
C THR A 348 -21.15 0.10 -8.09
N LYS A 349 -22.44 0.22 -8.33
CA LYS A 349 -23.23 -0.77 -9.09
C LYS A 349 -22.82 -0.91 -10.56
N LEU A 350 -22.16 0.11 -11.12
CA LEU A 350 -21.66 0.08 -12.50
C LEU A 350 -20.36 -0.72 -12.64
N LEU A 351 -19.66 -1.04 -11.56
CA LEU A 351 -18.42 -1.81 -11.56
C LEU A 351 -18.74 -3.31 -11.67
N VAL A 352 -18.97 -3.77 -12.88
CA VAL A 352 -19.29 -5.18 -13.17
C VAL A 352 -18.38 -5.73 -14.29
N PRO A 353 -18.21 -7.05 -14.41
CA PRO A 353 -17.40 -7.62 -15.49
C PRO A 353 -17.90 -7.17 -16.87
N GLY A 354 -16.97 -6.71 -17.72
CA GLY A 354 -17.25 -6.24 -19.07
C GLY A 354 -17.46 -4.73 -19.18
N THR A 355 -17.55 -3.99 -18.09
CA THR A 355 -17.66 -2.52 -18.11
C THR A 355 -16.37 -1.92 -18.70
N ASP A 356 -16.55 -0.98 -19.62
CA ASP A 356 -15.48 -0.14 -20.16
C ASP A 356 -15.18 1.02 -19.22
N TRP A 357 -13.89 1.35 -19.07
CA TRP A 357 -13.45 2.40 -18.16
C TRP A 357 -13.95 3.79 -18.52
N ALA A 358 -13.96 4.14 -19.82
CA ALA A 358 -14.42 5.46 -20.27
C ALA A 358 -15.95 5.56 -20.16
N GLU A 359 -16.69 4.51 -20.51
CA GLU A 359 -18.14 4.45 -20.35
C GLU A 359 -18.55 4.60 -18.89
N TYR A 360 -17.84 3.92 -17.97
CA TYR A 360 -18.07 4.07 -16.52
C TYR A 360 -18.02 5.53 -16.07
N HIS A 361 -16.96 6.26 -16.44
CA HIS A 361 -16.83 7.67 -16.07
C HIS A 361 -17.88 8.58 -16.69
N ILE A 362 -18.32 8.27 -17.92
CA ILE A 362 -19.41 9.01 -18.58
C ILE A 362 -20.72 8.81 -17.79
N GLU A 363 -21.05 7.59 -17.39
CA GLU A 363 -22.26 7.31 -16.64
C GLU A 363 -22.24 7.97 -15.25
N VAL A 364 -21.12 7.90 -14.52
CA VAL A 364 -20.97 8.61 -13.25
C VAL A 364 -21.10 10.13 -13.42
N GLY A 365 -20.58 10.69 -14.52
CA GLY A 365 -20.77 12.11 -14.85
C GLY A 365 -22.23 12.50 -15.02
N LYS A 366 -23.07 11.61 -15.59
CA LYS A 366 -24.54 11.83 -15.69
C LYS A 366 -25.22 11.79 -14.32
N LEU A 367 -24.83 10.83 -13.46
CA LEU A 367 -25.33 10.74 -12.08
C LEU A 367 -25.00 12.03 -11.31
N MET A 368 -23.74 12.46 -11.36
CA MET A 368 -23.30 13.70 -10.71
C MET A 368 -24.03 14.94 -11.24
N THR A 369 -24.22 15.03 -12.54
CA THR A 369 -24.97 16.13 -13.17
C THR A 369 -26.39 16.22 -12.61
N SER A 370 -27.06 15.07 -12.46
CA SER A 370 -28.42 15.02 -11.88
C SER A 370 -28.45 15.53 -10.44
N GLU A 371 -27.51 15.14 -9.61
CA GLU A 371 -27.42 15.59 -8.22
C GLU A 371 -27.10 17.07 -8.10
N LEU A 372 -26.19 17.59 -8.92
CA LEU A 372 -25.84 19.01 -8.93
C LEU A 372 -27.00 19.92 -9.37
N LEU A 373 -27.82 19.47 -10.34
CA LEU A 373 -29.08 20.13 -10.72
C LEU A 373 -30.07 20.15 -9.54
N GLY A 374 -30.21 19.01 -8.83
CA GLY A 374 -31.06 18.89 -7.65
C GLY A 374 -30.63 19.79 -6.48
N LEU A 375 -29.33 20.01 -6.33
CA LEU A 375 -28.75 20.88 -5.31
C LEU A 375 -28.75 22.37 -5.69
N GLY A 376 -29.12 22.70 -6.95
CA GLY A 376 -29.09 24.07 -7.48
C GLY A 376 -27.67 24.63 -7.69
N LEU A 377 -26.67 23.76 -7.81
CA LEU A 377 -25.27 24.15 -8.05
C LEU A 377 -24.98 24.42 -9.54
N ILE A 378 -25.71 23.76 -10.42
CA ILE A 378 -25.74 24.01 -11.86
C ILE A 378 -27.21 24.10 -12.31
N ASP A 379 -27.46 24.69 -13.48
CA ASP A 379 -28.77 24.77 -14.07
C ASP A 379 -28.85 24.04 -15.42
N LYS A 380 -30.06 23.99 -16.01
CA LYS A 380 -30.29 23.38 -17.32
C LYS A 380 -29.56 24.08 -18.46
N ALA A 381 -29.33 25.39 -18.34
CA ALA A 381 -28.61 26.16 -19.36
C ALA A 381 -27.12 25.81 -19.32
N ASP A 382 -26.55 25.62 -18.13
CA ASP A 382 -25.18 25.14 -17.96
C ASP A 382 -24.96 23.78 -18.68
N VAL A 383 -25.91 22.84 -18.49
CA VAL A 383 -25.85 21.52 -19.13
C VAL A 383 -26.03 21.58 -20.64
N GLN A 384 -26.96 22.44 -21.13
CA GLN A 384 -27.21 22.60 -22.58
C GLN A 384 -26.03 23.22 -23.31
N ASN A 385 -25.32 24.15 -22.66
CA ASN A 385 -24.23 24.94 -23.26
C ASN A 385 -22.84 24.44 -22.84
N GLN A 386 -22.75 23.27 -22.18
CA GLN A 386 -21.48 22.75 -21.66
C GLN A 386 -20.48 22.43 -22.78
N ASN A 387 -19.20 22.59 -22.45
CA ASN A 387 -18.12 22.08 -23.28
C ASN A 387 -18.07 20.56 -23.17
N PRO A 388 -18.14 19.78 -24.27
CA PRO A 388 -18.04 18.32 -24.22
C PRO A 388 -16.77 17.78 -23.57
N ASP A 389 -15.63 18.48 -23.70
CA ASP A 389 -14.36 18.10 -23.09
C ASP A 389 -14.28 18.45 -21.60
N TRP A 390 -15.14 19.38 -21.14
CA TRP A 390 -15.26 19.82 -19.76
C TRP A 390 -16.73 20.02 -19.38
N PRO A 391 -17.47 18.92 -19.14
CA PRO A 391 -18.89 18.97 -18.80
C PRO A 391 -19.19 19.82 -17.56
N ALA A 392 -20.40 20.34 -17.45
CA ALA A 392 -20.80 21.29 -16.41
C ALA A 392 -20.58 20.78 -14.99
N TYR A 393 -20.75 19.47 -14.76
CA TYR A 393 -20.52 18.87 -13.44
C TYR A 393 -19.06 19.01 -12.95
N LYS A 394 -18.09 19.13 -13.87
CA LYS A 394 -16.68 19.26 -13.51
C LYS A 394 -16.33 20.57 -12.80
N LYS A 395 -17.24 21.52 -12.75
CA LYS A 395 -17.11 22.71 -11.91
C LYS A 395 -17.02 22.36 -10.41
N TYR A 396 -17.77 21.32 -10.00
CA TYR A 396 -17.85 20.89 -8.59
C TYR A 396 -17.33 19.47 -8.35
N PHE A 397 -17.11 18.68 -9.41
CA PHE A 397 -16.51 17.36 -9.35
C PHE A 397 -15.50 17.20 -10.50
N MET A 398 -14.25 17.59 -10.27
CA MET A 398 -13.24 17.76 -11.30
C MET A 398 -12.27 16.59 -11.46
N HIS A 399 -12.29 15.60 -10.56
CA HIS A 399 -11.41 14.42 -10.60
C HIS A 399 -12.11 13.15 -11.11
N GLY A 400 -11.38 12.05 -11.21
CA GLY A 400 -11.93 10.73 -11.53
C GLY A 400 -12.72 10.13 -10.37
N THR A 401 -13.58 9.17 -10.68
CA THR A 401 -14.43 8.53 -9.67
C THR A 401 -13.73 7.30 -9.04
N SER A 402 -12.79 6.70 -9.75
CA SER A 402 -12.21 5.41 -9.35
C SER A 402 -10.79 5.27 -9.88
N HIS A 403 -10.01 4.44 -9.20
CA HIS A 403 -8.73 3.91 -9.67
C HIS A 403 -8.51 2.50 -9.13
N HIS A 404 -7.60 1.74 -9.73
CA HIS A 404 -7.17 0.46 -9.17
C HIS A 404 -6.47 0.67 -7.84
N ILE A 405 -6.68 -0.27 -6.91
CA ILE A 405 -6.03 -0.28 -5.60
C ILE A 405 -5.49 -1.69 -5.28
N GLY A 406 -4.42 -1.76 -4.50
CA GLY A 406 -3.80 -3.02 -4.09
C GLY A 406 -2.48 -2.82 -3.36
N LEU A 407 -1.36 -3.28 -3.94
CA LEU A 407 -0.02 -3.05 -3.40
C LEU A 407 0.39 -1.58 -3.47
N ASP A 408 -0.09 -0.86 -4.44
CA ASP A 408 -0.03 0.60 -4.50
C ASP A 408 -1.42 1.17 -4.29
N THR A 409 -1.53 2.37 -3.70
CA THR A 409 -2.81 3.08 -3.58
C THR A 409 -3.39 3.35 -4.98
N HIS A 410 -2.58 3.93 -5.87
CA HIS A 410 -2.88 3.94 -7.30
C HIS A 410 -2.19 2.75 -7.96
N ASP A 411 -2.86 1.59 -7.93
CA ASP A 411 -2.27 0.33 -8.40
C ASP A 411 -2.32 0.19 -9.93
N TYR A 412 -1.60 -0.79 -10.43
CA TYR A 412 -1.60 -1.12 -11.84
C TYR A 412 -2.97 -1.58 -12.34
N GLY A 413 -3.32 -1.11 -13.53
CA GLY A 413 -4.50 -1.53 -14.26
C GLY A 413 -4.40 -1.23 -15.74
N LEU A 414 -5.10 -2.02 -16.55
CA LEU A 414 -5.20 -1.84 -17.99
C LEU A 414 -6.51 -1.11 -18.30
N LEU A 415 -6.47 0.23 -18.28
CA LEU A 415 -7.65 1.09 -18.45
C LEU A 415 -8.30 0.99 -19.84
N HIS A 416 -7.66 0.30 -20.79
CA HIS A 416 -8.16 0.04 -22.14
C HIS A 416 -8.71 -1.40 -22.33
N GLU A 417 -8.68 -2.21 -21.27
CA GLU A 417 -9.29 -3.54 -21.24
C GLU A 417 -10.56 -3.50 -20.37
N PRO A 418 -11.61 -4.27 -20.71
CA PRO A 418 -12.81 -4.34 -19.91
C PRO A 418 -12.53 -4.81 -18.48
N MET A 419 -13.31 -4.29 -17.53
CA MET A 419 -13.24 -4.69 -16.13
C MET A 419 -13.52 -6.19 -15.97
N GLN A 420 -12.84 -6.82 -15.01
CA GLN A 420 -12.95 -8.26 -14.74
C GLN A 420 -13.29 -8.51 -13.27
N ALA A 421 -13.87 -9.67 -13.00
CA ALA A 421 -14.05 -10.12 -11.63
C ALA A 421 -12.72 -10.18 -10.87
N ASN A 422 -12.76 -9.89 -9.57
CA ASN A 422 -11.61 -9.78 -8.67
C ASN A 422 -10.67 -8.57 -8.96
N MET A 423 -11.03 -7.65 -9.84
CA MET A 423 -10.42 -6.34 -9.84
C MET A 423 -10.91 -5.53 -8.64
N ALA A 424 -10.01 -4.78 -8.01
CA ALA A 424 -10.32 -3.92 -6.89
C ALA A 424 -10.17 -2.45 -7.29
N PHE A 425 -11.15 -1.63 -6.90
CA PHE A 425 -11.23 -0.21 -7.23
C PHE A 425 -11.65 0.61 -6.03
N THR A 426 -11.22 1.88 -6.00
CA THR A 426 -11.87 2.91 -5.18
C THR A 426 -13.15 3.37 -5.86
N VAL A 427 -14.10 3.92 -5.09
CA VAL A 427 -15.26 4.66 -5.60
C VAL A 427 -15.39 5.94 -4.78
N GLU A 428 -14.88 7.06 -5.31
CA GLU A 428 -14.56 8.30 -4.60
C GLU A 428 -15.22 9.58 -5.13
N PRO A 429 -16.52 9.63 -5.45
CA PRO A 429 -17.10 10.88 -5.89
C PRO A 429 -17.04 11.95 -4.81
N GLY A 430 -16.92 13.23 -5.23
CA GLY A 430 -16.95 14.37 -4.35
C GLY A 430 -17.68 15.57 -4.95
N ILE A 431 -18.16 16.47 -4.09
CA ILE A 431 -18.70 17.77 -4.45
C ILE A 431 -17.96 18.83 -3.63
N TYR A 432 -17.31 19.77 -4.32
CA TYR A 432 -16.48 20.81 -3.73
C TYR A 432 -17.07 22.17 -4.02
N ILE A 433 -17.42 22.93 -2.97
CA ILE A 433 -18.16 24.20 -3.07
C ILE A 433 -17.35 25.32 -2.39
N PRO A 434 -16.34 25.90 -3.09
CA PRO A 434 -15.52 26.97 -2.53
C PRO A 434 -16.33 28.16 -2.05
N GLU A 435 -17.45 28.46 -2.72
CA GLU A 435 -18.35 29.57 -2.38
C GLU A 435 -19.07 29.35 -1.04
N GLU A 436 -19.28 28.10 -0.64
CA GLU A 436 -19.89 27.71 0.65
C GLU A 436 -18.82 27.29 1.68
N GLY A 437 -17.54 27.22 1.29
CA GLY A 437 -16.40 26.96 2.19
C GLY A 437 -16.28 25.52 2.69
N PHE A 438 -16.79 24.53 1.93
CA PHE A 438 -16.62 23.10 2.26
C PHE A 438 -16.57 22.22 1.00
N GLY A 439 -16.00 21.05 1.16
CA GLY A 439 -16.03 19.96 0.18
C GLY A 439 -16.41 18.65 0.87
N ILE A 440 -17.04 17.75 0.14
CA ILE A 440 -17.44 16.41 0.59
C ILE A 440 -16.93 15.39 -0.40
N ARG A 441 -16.14 14.42 0.06
CA ARG A 441 -15.77 13.20 -0.66
C ARG A 441 -16.14 11.99 0.19
N LEU A 442 -16.72 10.98 -0.44
CA LEU A 442 -17.05 9.70 0.17
C LEU A 442 -16.49 8.60 -0.71
N GLU A 443 -15.74 7.70 -0.12
CA GLU A 443 -14.97 6.70 -0.82
C GLU A 443 -14.94 5.38 -0.09
N ASP A 444 -15.08 4.30 -0.84
CA ASP A 444 -14.89 2.93 -0.38
C ASP A 444 -14.04 2.15 -1.39
N ASP A 445 -13.29 1.15 -0.89
CA ASP A 445 -12.65 0.12 -1.68
C ASP A 445 -13.64 -1.00 -1.98
N VAL A 446 -13.79 -1.35 -3.25
CA VAL A 446 -14.70 -2.38 -3.70
C VAL A 446 -14.03 -3.40 -4.61
N VAL A 447 -14.56 -4.62 -4.62
CA VAL A 447 -14.07 -5.73 -5.46
C VAL A 447 -15.17 -6.19 -6.39
N ILE A 448 -14.89 -6.19 -7.68
CA ILE A 448 -15.82 -6.68 -8.70
C ILE A 448 -16.08 -8.18 -8.47
N GLN A 449 -17.36 -8.56 -8.40
CA GLN A 449 -17.78 -9.96 -8.29
C GLN A 449 -18.05 -10.55 -9.66
N GLU A 450 -17.98 -11.89 -9.80
CA GLU A 450 -18.39 -12.57 -11.04
C GLU A 450 -19.87 -12.32 -11.38
N LYS A 451 -20.70 -12.19 -10.35
CA LYS A 451 -22.14 -11.93 -10.47
C LYS A 451 -22.61 -11.10 -9.29
N GLY A 452 -23.57 -10.22 -9.53
CA GLY A 452 -24.14 -9.36 -8.50
C GLY A 452 -23.39 -8.06 -8.32
N GLU A 453 -23.65 -7.38 -7.23
CA GLU A 453 -23.00 -6.10 -6.89
C GLU A 453 -21.55 -6.32 -6.42
N PRO A 454 -20.66 -5.34 -6.62
CA PRO A 454 -19.31 -5.38 -6.09
C PRO A 454 -19.30 -5.57 -4.56
N PHE A 455 -18.30 -6.30 -4.09
CA PHE A 455 -18.13 -6.51 -2.66
C PHE A 455 -17.38 -5.32 -2.06
N ASN A 456 -18.02 -4.63 -1.12
CA ASN A 456 -17.42 -3.47 -0.44
C ASN A 456 -16.54 -3.96 0.72
N LEU A 457 -15.23 -3.73 0.63
CA LEU A 457 -14.26 -4.05 1.69
C LEU A 457 -14.45 -3.17 2.94
N MET A 458 -15.04 -1.98 2.77
CA MET A 458 -15.28 -0.98 3.82
C MET A 458 -16.72 -0.96 4.36
N ARG A 459 -17.52 -1.97 4.04
CA ARG A 459 -18.96 -2.08 4.42
C ARG A 459 -19.27 -1.88 5.91
N ASN A 460 -18.27 -2.05 6.78
CA ASN A 460 -18.41 -1.86 8.23
C ASN A 460 -18.06 -0.45 8.71
N ILE A 461 -17.47 0.38 7.83
CA ILE A 461 -17.10 1.76 8.17
C ILE A 461 -18.34 2.65 8.08
N PRO A 462 -18.72 3.38 9.14
CA PRO A 462 -19.87 4.29 9.12
C PRO A 462 -19.81 5.25 7.93
N ILE A 463 -20.94 5.40 7.24
CA ILE A 463 -21.04 6.28 6.07
C ILE A 463 -22.37 7.05 6.02
N GLU A 464 -23.44 6.56 6.64
CA GLU A 464 -24.69 7.28 6.64
C GLU A 464 -24.60 8.53 7.55
N ALA A 465 -25.09 9.67 7.08
CA ALA A 465 -24.96 10.94 7.80
C ALA A 465 -25.58 10.86 9.20
N ASP A 466 -26.74 10.23 9.34
CA ASP A 466 -27.42 10.06 10.64
C ASP A 466 -26.63 9.15 11.58
N GLU A 467 -26.02 8.06 11.07
CA GLU A 467 -25.18 7.16 11.85
C GLU A 467 -23.92 7.89 12.37
N ILE A 468 -23.27 8.71 11.53
CA ILE A 468 -22.11 9.50 11.91
C ILE A 468 -22.49 10.49 13.02
N GLU A 469 -23.59 11.24 12.86
CA GLU A 469 -24.10 12.15 13.90
C GLU A 469 -24.35 11.41 15.21
N ASP A 470 -24.98 10.25 15.18
CA ASP A 470 -25.28 9.44 16.36
C ASP A 470 -24.00 8.95 17.05
N LEU A 471 -23.01 8.52 16.29
CA LEU A 471 -21.73 8.03 16.83
C LEU A 471 -20.89 9.16 17.45
N MET A 472 -20.91 10.36 16.86
CA MET A 472 -20.18 11.52 17.38
C MET A 472 -20.82 12.12 18.65
N ASN A 473 -22.09 11.85 18.93
CA ASN A 473 -22.83 12.40 20.06
C ASN A 473 -23.11 11.37 21.18
N LYS A 474 -22.49 10.20 21.13
CA LYS A 474 -22.49 9.20 22.21
C LYS A 474 -21.44 9.53 23.25
#